data_beeffb94f7d0339c4f48a0485063b668
#
_entry.id   beeffb94f7d0339c4f48a0485063b668
#
_cell.length_a   1.000
_cell.length_b   1.000
_cell.length_c   1.000
_cell.angle_alpha   90.00
_cell.angle_beta   90.00
_cell.angle_gamma   90.00
#
_symmetry.space_group_name_H-M   'P 1'
#
loop_
_entity.id
_entity.type
_entity.pdbx_description
1 polymer ?
#
loop_
_entity_poly.entity_id
_entity_poly.type
_entity_poly.pdbx_seq_one_letter_code
_entity_poly.pdbx_strand_id
1 'polypeptide(L)'
;QGYLFNRLKSKFSGMKNSIPQIEISVIKGNQRKIDAVVIKGYEKVPLRFIKNLFKEFQGKRYDDKNLVAINQSLQNHPFLLLDKPPQTLFTKDSTQVFLFLRKKKSNSFDGVIGFGNDKTNKFTFNGSLNVNFRNIFNRFETVNVFWQRNPDKGQTFDLQTDIPYLFKSNFGTNINVNIYRQDSTFATVKFLPSIYLHL
;
A
#
# COMPACT_ATOMS: atom_id res chain seq x y z
N GLN A 1 -21.21 -15.72 9.13
CA GLN A 1 -21.91 -15.35 10.38
C GLN A 1 -21.09 -15.65 11.65
N GLY A 2 -19.79 -15.89 11.54
CA GLY A 2 -18.83 -15.96 12.65
C GLY A 2 -18.76 -17.27 13.43
N TYR A 3 -19.61 -18.22 13.15
CA TYR A 3 -19.50 -19.57 13.70
C TYR A 3 -18.69 -20.46 12.75
N LEU A 4 -17.54 -20.92 13.21
CA LEU A 4 -16.66 -21.82 12.47
C LEU A 4 -16.71 -23.22 13.11
N PHE A 5 -16.32 -24.21 12.29
CA PHE A 5 -16.28 -25.61 12.73
C PHE A 5 -17.65 -26.17 13.18
N ASN A 6 -18.72 -25.73 12.48
CA ASN A 6 -20.04 -26.32 12.69
C ASN A 6 -20.01 -27.81 12.35
N ARG A 7 -20.72 -28.60 13.14
CA ARG A 7 -20.88 -30.03 12.90
C ARG A 7 -22.32 -30.33 12.48
N LEU A 8 -22.49 -31.12 11.44
CA LEU A 8 -23.77 -31.65 11.06
C LEU A 8 -23.92 -33.03 11.69
N LYS A 9 -25.03 -33.27 12.38
CA LYS A 9 -25.46 -34.61 12.81
C LYS A 9 -26.68 -34.98 12.00
N SER A 10 -26.68 -36.14 11.41
CA SER A 10 -27.84 -36.75 10.77
C SER A 10 -28.34 -37.90 11.63
N LYS A 11 -29.65 -38.03 11.80
CA LYS A 11 -30.31 -39.14 12.49
C LYS A 11 -31.47 -39.61 11.65
N PHE A 12 -31.52 -40.89 11.44
CA PHE A 12 -32.72 -41.52 10.85
C PHE A 12 -33.86 -41.38 11.82
N SER A 13 -34.99 -40.77 11.41
CA SER A 13 -36.15 -40.51 12.26
C SER A 13 -37.36 -41.40 11.96
N GLY A 14 -37.25 -42.28 10.93
CA GLY A 14 -38.29 -43.21 10.55
C GLY A 14 -38.61 -43.22 9.05
N MET A 15 -39.70 -43.89 8.71
CA MET A 15 -40.22 -43.97 7.32
C MET A 15 -41.58 -43.27 7.26
N LYS A 16 -41.83 -42.46 6.26
CA LYS A 16 -43.12 -41.88 5.96
C LYS A 16 -43.45 -42.17 4.50
N ASN A 17 -44.57 -42.91 4.26
CA ASN A 17 -44.98 -43.34 2.93
C ASN A 17 -43.86 -44.05 2.13
N SER A 18 -43.14 -44.97 2.80
CA SER A 18 -41.97 -45.67 2.23
C SER A 18 -40.76 -44.78 1.87
N ILE A 19 -40.76 -43.52 2.32
CA ILE A 19 -39.63 -42.59 2.13
C ILE A 19 -38.90 -42.44 3.46
N PRO A 20 -37.56 -42.67 3.52
CA PRO A 20 -36.79 -42.51 4.70
C PRO A 20 -36.75 -41.03 5.13
N GLN A 21 -36.99 -40.75 6.39
CA GLN A 21 -36.91 -39.44 6.98
C GLN A 21 -35.57 -39.30 7.72
N ILE A 22 -34.82 -38.28 7.37
CA ILE A 22 -33.53 -37.95 8.01
C ILE A 22 -33.65 -36.58 8.69
N GLU A 23 -33.45 -36.55 9.96
CA GLU A 23 -33.33 -35.32 10.74
C GLU A 23 -31.87 -34.85 10.68
N ILE A 24 -31.67 -33.59 10.24
CA ILE A 24 -30.34 -32.95 10.20
C ILE A 24 -30.31 -31.88 11.29
N SER A 25 -29.43 -32.06 12.25
CA SER A 25 -29.15 -31.04 13.27
C SER A 25 -27.80 -30.40 13.10
N VAL A 26 -27.75 -29.07 13.28
CA VAL A 26 -26.52 -28.27 13.18
C VAL A 26 -26.04 -27.95 14.59
N ILE A 27 -24.86 -28.45 14.94
CA ILE A 27 -24.17 -28.05 16.16
C ILE A 27 -23.27 -26.89 15.80
N LYS A 28 -23.61 -25.70 16.31
CA LYS A 28 -22.81 -24.50 16.10
C LYS A 28 -21.45 -24.62 16.79
N GLY A 29 -20.38 -24.28 16.07
CA GLY A 29 -19.05 -24.16 16.64
C GLY A 29 -18.88 -22.84 17.40
N ASN A 30 -17.65 -22.54 17.80
CA ASN A 30 -17.35 -21.30 18.52
C ASN A 30 -17.32 -20.09 17.59
N GLN A 31 -17.78 -18.95 18.09
CA GLN A 31 -17.55 -17.67 17.41
C GLN A 31 -16.08 -17.29 17.51
N ARG A 32 -15.52 -16.86 16.41
CA ARG A 32 -14.13 -16.41 16.30
C ARG A 32 -14.07 -14.92 16.00
N LYS A 33 -13.00 -14.28 16.49
CA LYS A 33 -12.62 -12.90 16.16
C LYS A 33 -11.19 -12.91 15.63
N ILE A 34 -10.78 -11.86 14.93
CA ILE A 34 -9.37 -11.69 14.54
C ILE A 34 -8.62 -11.13 15.73
N ASP A 35 -7.72 -11.93 16.31
CA ASP A 35 -6.95 -11.58 17.51
C ASP A 35 -5.59 -10.99 17.16
N ALA A 36 -4.96 -11.45 16.08
CA ALA A 36 -3.65 -10.99 15.67
C ALA A 36 -3.47 -11.02 14.15
N VAL A 37 -2.57 -10.14 13.66
CA VAL A 37 -2.09 -10.11 12.31
C VAL A 37 -0.59 -10.32 12.31
N VAL A 38 -0.12 -11.24 11.48
CA VAL A 38 1.27 -11.62 11.34
C VAL A 38 1.74 -11.33 9.92
N ILE A 39 2.76 -10.49 9.77
CA ILE A 39 3.37 -10.20 8.48
C ILE A 39 4.52 -11.16 8.25
N LYS A 40 4.58 -11.74 7.05
CA LYS A 40 5.66 -12.59 6.57
C LYS A 40 6.27 -12.01 5.30
N GLY A 41 7.58 -12.13 5.16
CA GLY A 41 8.36 -11.67 4.01
C GLY A 41 8.84 -10.23 4.17
N TYR A 42 8.02 -9.23 3.92
CA TYR A 42 8.39 -7.83 4.09
C TYR A 42 7.97 -7.29 5.47
N GLU A 43 8.77 -7.52 6.49
CA GLU A 43 8.47 -7.16 7.88
C GLU A 43 8.64 -5.65 8.19
N LYS A 44 9.31 -4.89 7.29
CA LYS A 44 9.52 -3.44 7.45
C LYS A 44 8.34 -2.58 6.99
N VAL A 45 7.17 -3.16 6.83
CA VAL A 45 5.93 -2.42 6.53
C VAL A 45 5.62 -1.46 7.69
N PRO A 46 5.22 -0.19 7.41
CA PRO A 46 4.85 0.73 8.47
C PRO A 46 3.76 0.16 9.38
N LEU A 47 4.05 0.02 10.67
CA LEU A 47 3.10 -0.54 11.64
C LEU A 47 1.77 0.22 11.69
N ARG A 48 1.82 1.53 11.43
CA ARG A 48 0.61 2.37 11.43
C ARG A 48 -0.32 2.01 10.29
N PHE A 49 0.22 1.73 9.10
CA PHE A 49 -0.56 1.21 7.97
C PHE A 49 -1.28 -0.09 8.35
N ILE A 50 -0.56 -1.03 8.96
CA ILE A 50 -1.16 -2.31 9.37
C ILE A 50 -2.25 -2.11 10.40
N LYS A 51 -2.03 -1.24 11.40
CA LYS A 51 -3.06 -0.91 12.39
C LYS A 51 -4.31 -0.29 11.75
N ASN A 52 -4.14 0.60 10.78
CA ASN A 52 -5.26 1.20 10.06
C ASN A 52 -5.99 0.18 9.20
N LEU A 53 -5.27 -0.67 8.46
CA LEU A 53 -5.87 -1.73 7.63
C LEU A 53 -6.76 -2.68 8.45
N PHE A 54 -6.36 -2.97 9.69
CA PHE A 54 -7.10 -3.90 10.56
C PHE A 54 -8.04 -3.22 11.54
N LYS A 55 -8.04 -1.89 11.64
CA LYS A 55 -8.90 -1.14 12.56
C LYS A 55 -10.38 -1.52 12.44
N GLU A 56 -10.86 -1.77 11.22
CA GLU A 56 -12.24 -2.13 10.97
C GLU A 56 -12.58 -3.59 11.31
N PHE A 57 -11.57 -4.46 11.38
CA PHE A 57 -11.76 -5.91 11.54
C PHE A 57 -11.38 -6.40 12.93
N GLN A 58 -10.55 -5.65 13.67
CA GLN A 58 -10.08 -6.03 14.98
C GLN A 58 -11.26 -6.13 15.98
N GLY A 59 -11.37 -7.25 16.66
CA GLY A 59 -12.43 -7.51 17.63
C GLY A 59 -13.81 -7.82 17.04
N LYS A 60 -14.00 -7.66 15.73
CA LYS A 60 -15.22 -8.11 15.02
C LYS A 60 -15.21 -9.62 14.82
N ARG A 61 -16.39 -10.18 14.57
CA ARG A 61 -16.53 -11.59 14.22
C ARG A 61 -15.74 -11.90 12.96
N TYR A 62 -15.04 -13.02 12.98
CA TYR A 62 -14.35 -13.51 11.82
C TYR A 62 -15.35 -13.80 10.68
N ASP A 63 -15.05 -13.31 9.50
CA ASP A 63 -15.80 -13.57 8.26
C ASP A 63 -14.79 -13.63 7.10
N ASP A 64 -14.93 -14.64 6.25
CA ASP A 64 -14.09 -14.78 5.06
C ASP A 64 -14.19 -13.56 4.12
N LYS A 65 -15.31 -12.84 4.11
CA LYS A 65 -15.46 -11.58 3.37
C LYS A 65 -14.45 -10.52 3.81
N ASN A 66 -14.10 -10.50 5.08
CA ASN A 66 -13.08 -9.58 5.60
C ASN A 66 -11.70 -9.90 5.01
N LEU A 67 -11.38 -11.18 4.83
CA LEU A 67 -10.12 -11.58 4.18
C LEU A 67 -10.10 -11.19 2.71
N VAL A 68 -11.22 -11.33 2.00
CA VAL A 68 -11.34 -10.88 0.61
C VAL A 68 -11.13 -9.38 0.50
N ALA A 69 -11.73 -8.58 1.38
CA ALA A 69 -11.56 -7.13 1.40
C ALA A 69 -10.10 -6.72 1.69
N ILE A 70 -9.45 -7.37 2.67
CA ILE A 70 -8.02 -7.17 2.96
C ILE A 70 -7.15 -7.53 1.75
N ASN A 71 -7.44 -8.67 1.10
CA ASN A 71 -6.71 -9.12 -0.09
C ASN A 71 -6.81 -8.08 -1.22
N GLN A 72 -8.01 -7.58 -1.52
CA GLN A 72 -8.23 -6.57 -2.55
C GLN A 72 -7.51 -5.25 -2.24
N SER A 73 -7.57 -4.79 -0.99
CA SER A 73 -6.88 -3.58 -0.54
C SER A 73 -5.35 -3.69 -0.71
N LEU A 74 -4.78 -4.86 -0.43
CA LEU A 74 -3.35 -5.10 -0.56
C LEU A 74 -2.90 -5.33 -2.01
N GLN A 75 -3.73 -5.97 -2.86
CA GLN A 75 -3.41 -6.20 -4.26
C GLN A 75 -3.20 -4.90 -5.05
N ASN A 76 -3.97 -3.87 -4.73
CA ASN A 76 -3.90 -2.56 -5.38
C ASN A 76 -2.93 -1.58 -4.71
N HIS A 77 -2.19 -2.04 -3.69
CA HIS A 77 -1.32 -1.15 -2.93
C HIS A 77 -0.09 -0.72 -3.76
N PRO A 78 0.28 0.58 -3.79
CA PRO A 78 1.36 1.07 -4.64
C PRO A 78 2.76 0.57 -4.23
N PHE A 79 2.97 0.17 -2.98
CA PHE A 79 4.27 -0.19 -2.41
C PHE A 79 4.41 -1.66 -2.04
N LEU A 80 3.32 -2.43 -2.10
CA LEU A 80 3.28 -3.82 -1.66
C LEU A 80 2.88 -4.75 -2.80
N LEU A 81 3.37 -5.97 -2.72
CA LEU A 81 2.92 -7.11 -3.51
C LEU A 81 2.51 -8.21 -2.55
N LEU A 82 1.42 -8.89 -2.86
CA LEU A 82 1.02 -10.12 -2.21
C LEU A 82 1.69 -11.31 -2.90
N ASP A 83 2.42 -12.13 -2.15
CA ASP A 83 2.96 -13.39 -2.65
C ASP A 83 1.88 -14.46 -2.77
N LYS A 84 0.94 -14.44 -1.86
CA LYS A 84 -0.25 -15.30 -1.85
C LYS A 84 -1.37 -14.63 -1.03
N PRO A 85 -2.63 -15.07 -1.23
CA PRO A 85 -3.75 -14.54 -0.46
C PRO A 85 -3.55 -14.68 1.06
N PRO A 86 -4.13 -13.77 1.86
CA PRO A 86 -4.12 -13.87 3.31
C PRO A 86 -4.59 -15.24 3.78
N GLN A 87 -3.94 -15.78 4.78
CA GLN A 87 -4.28 -17.09 5.37
C GLN A 87 -4.63 -16.92 6.84
N THR A 88 -5.56 -17.73 7.32
CA THR A 88 -5.95 -17.72 8.73
C THR A 88 -5.52 -19.00 9.41
N LEU A 89 -4.87 -18.85 10.57
CA LEU A 89 -4.58 -19.92 11.50
C LEU A 89 -5.53 -19.84 12.68
N PHE A 90 -6.29 -20.91 12.90
CA PHE A 90 -7.14 -21.08 14.05
C PHE A 90 -6.42 -21.96 15.07
N THR A 91 -6.07 -21.40 16.21
CA THR A 91 -5.59 -22.16 17.36
C THR A 91 -6.76 -22.38 18.33
N LYS A 92 -6.53 -23.08 19.45
CA LYS A 92 -7.58 -23.29 20.47
C LYS A 92 -8.15 -21.96 20.97
N ASP A 93 -7.29 -20.97 21.20
CA ASP A 93 -7.64 -19.74 21.92
C ASP A 93 -7.49 -18.46 21.08
N SER A 94 -6.95 -18.55 19.83
CA SER A 94 -6.76 -17.38 18.99
C SER A 94 -6.99 -17.65 17.49
N THR A 95 -7.27 -16.56 16.76
CA THR A 95 -7.40 -16.53 15.31
C THR A 95 -6.38 -15.53 14.77
N GLN A 96 -5.39 -16.00 14.03
CA GLN A 96 -4.31 -15.18 13.48
C GLN A 96 -4.42 -15.10 11.96
N VAL A 97 -4.35 -13.89 11.41
CA VAL A 97 -4.32 -13.66 9.97
C VAL A 97 -2.87 -13.44 9.54
N PHE A 98 -2.39 -14.25 8.62
CA PHE A 98 -1.06 -14.14 8.03
C PHE A 98 -1.13 -13.41 6.71
N LEU A 99 -0.33 -12.34 6.57
CA LEU A 99 -0.15 -11.59 5.35
C LEU A 99 1.25 -11.89 4.79
N PHE A 100 1.31 -12.35 3.55
CA PHE A 100 2.55 -12.68 2.85
C PHE A 100 2.88 -11.56 1.87
N LEU A 101 3.74 -10.63 2.31
CA LEU A 101 4.01 -9.38 1.62
C LEU A 101 5.43 -9.34 1.06
N ARG A 102 5.58 -8.75 -0.11
CA ARG A 102 6.85 -8.30 -0.66
C ARG A 102 6.84 -6.80 -0.92
N LYS A 103 8.00 -6.17 -0.79
CA LYS A 103 8.21 -4.80 -1.21
C LYS A 103 8.12 -4.70 -2.73
N LYS A 104 7.24 -3.83 -3.24
CA LYS A 104 7.18 -3.53 -4.66
C LYS A 104 8.36 -2.64 -5.05
N LYS A 105 9.20 -3.12 -5.96
CA LYS A 105 10.27 -2.32 -6.55
C LYS A 105 9.67 -1.46 -7.66
N SER A 106 9.61 -0.15 -7.47
CA SER A 106 8.98 0.79 -8.39
C SER A 106 9.76 2.10 -8.56
N ASN A 107 11.07 2.06 -8.30
CA ASN A 107 11.95 3.18 -8.64
C ASN A 107 12.11 3.25 -10.16
N SER A 108 12.13 4.45 -10.69
CA SER A 108 12.40 4.68 -12.11
C SER A 108 13.39 5.81 -12.28
N PHE A 109 14.14 5.69 -13.35
CA PHE A 109 15.08 6.69 -13.84
C PHE A 109 14.86 6.84 -15.34
N ASP A 110 14.66 8.07 -15.79
CA ASP A 110 14.49 8.41 -17.18
C ASP A 110 15.19 9.74 -17.46
N GLY A 111 15.87 9.83 -18.60
CA GLY A 111 16.58 11.05 -18.97
C GLY A 111 17.06 11.09 -20.41
N VAL A 112 17.17 12.30 -20.92
CA VAL A 112 17.68 12.60 -22.25
C VAL A 112 18.70 13.72 -22.12
N ILE A 113 19.85 13.58 -22.77
CA ILE A 113 20.88 14.62 -22.85
C ILE A 113 21.15 14.92 -24.33
N GLY A 114 21.05 16.20 -24.69
CA GLY A 114 21.38 16.73 -25.98
C GLY A 114 22.57 17.70 -25.89
N PHE A 115 23.33 17.76 -26.94
CA PHE A 115 24.49 18.66 -27.09
C PHE A 115 24.34 19.49 -28.34
N GLY A 116 24.78 20.74 -28.29
CA GLY A 116 24.73 21.65 -29.43
C GLY A 116 25.44 22.95 -29.16
N ASN A 117 25.37 23.89 -30.11
CA ASN A 117 25.85 25.25 -29.91
C ASN A 117 24.66 26.20 -29.72
N ASP A 118 24.81 27.17 -28.84
CA ASP A 118 23.83 28.25 -28.67
C ASP A 118 23.91 29.25 -29.84
N LYS A 119 23.05 30.27 -29.85
CA LYS A 119 22.99 31.32 -30.87
C LYS A 119 24.30 32.12 -31.00
N THR A 120 25.18 32.03 -30.02
CA THR A 120 26.49 32.68 -30.01
C THR A 120 27.62 31.72 -30.35
N ASN A 121 27.30 30.56 -30.92
CA ASN A 121 28.23 29.49 -31.28
C ASN A 121 29.04 28.90 -30.11
N LYS A 122 28.54 29.07 -28.87
CA LYS A 122 29.11 28.45 -27.65
C LYS A 122 28.50 27.10 -27.43
N PHE A 123 29.36 26.13 -27.13
CA PHE A 123 28.90 24.80 -26.75
C PHE A 123 27.95 24.86 -25.57
N THR A 124 26.82 24.19 -25.69
CA THR A 124 25.81 24.05 -24.63
C THR A 124 25.26 22.64 -24.62
N PHE A 125 24.79 22.22 -23.45
CA PHE A 125 24.01 20.99 -23.30
C PHE A 125 22.60 21.33 -22.86
N ASN A 126 21.64 20.52 -23.28
CA ASN A 126 20.25 20.54 -22.83
C ASN A 126 19.81 19.13 -22.50
N GLY A 127 18.66 19.00 -21.87
CA GLY A 127 18.15 17.69 -21.54
C GLY A 127 17.17 17.70 -20.38
N SER A 128 16.72 16.53 -20.03
CA SER A 128 15.87 16.32 -18.87
C SER A 128 16.28 15.06 -18.13
N LEU A 129 16.01 15.07 -16.83
CA LEU A 129 16.21 13.95 -15.93
C LEU A 129 14.98 13.82 -15.04
N ASN A 130 14.42 12.63 -14.97
CA ASN A 130 13.31 12.31 -14.07
C ASN A 130 13.66 11.07 -13.24
N VAL A 131 13.70 11.24 -11.94
CA VAL A 131 14.04 10.16 -10.99
C VAL A 131 12.91 10.01 -9.99
N ASN A 132 12.36 8.81 -9.91
CA ASN A 132 11.34 8.46 -8.95
C ASN A 132 11.88 7.42 -7.97
N PHE A 133 11.89 7.77 -6.70
CA PHE A 133 12.16 6.85 -5.60
C PHE A 133 10.87 6.55 -4.85
N ARG A 134 10.60 5.28 -4.61
CA ARG A 134 9.41 4.84 -3.92
C ARG A 134 9.75 3.85 -2.82
N ASN A 135 9.36 4.21 -1.60
CA ASN A 135 9.48 3.35 -0.42
C ASN A 135 10.93 2.89 -0.14
N ILE A 136 11.94 3.71 -0.42
CA ILE A 136 13.36 3.35 -0.20
C ILE A 136 13.67 3.24 1.29
N PHE A 137 13.06 4.08 2.13
CA PHE A 137 13.22 4.10 3.59
C PHE A 137 12.16 3.25 4.33
N ASN A 138 11.32 2.47 3.60
CA ASN A 138 10.28 1.61 4.16
C ASN A 138 9.21 2.37 4.96
N ARG A 139 8.86 3.58 4.53
CA ARG A 139 7.83 4.45 5.14
C ARG A 139 6.67 4.72 4.20
N PHE A 140 6.64 4.04 3.03
CA PHE A 140 5.72 4.31 1.91
C PHE A 140 5.87 5.72 1.34
N GLU A 141 7.07 6.29 1.48
CA GLU A 141 7.40 7.58 0.91
C GLU A 141 7.60 7.51 -0.61
N THR A 142 7.30 8.62 -1.26
CA THR A 142 7.67 8.88 -2.65
C THR A 142 8.53 10.14 -2.74
N VAL A 143 9.55 10.10 -3.57
CA VAL A 143 10.40 11.25 -3.89
C VAL A 143 10.55 11.29 -5.40
N ASN A 144 10.05 12.36 -6.02
CA ASN A 144 10.25 12.64 -7.43
C ASN A 144 11.19 13.82 -7.58
N VAL A 145 12.23 13.64 -8.38
CA VAL A 145 13.17 14.70 -8.76
C VAL A 145 13.12 14.84 -10.27
N PHE A 146 12.72 16.01 -10.73
CA PHE A 146 12.75 16.37 -12.13
C PHE A 146 13.68 17.54 -12.35
N TRP A 147 14.56 17.42 -13.34
CA TRP A 147 15.41 18.49 -13.81
C TRP A 147 15.31 18.58 -15.32
N GLN A 148 15.28 19.81 -15.81
CA GLN A 148 15.29 20.10 -17.24
C GLN A 148 16.11 21.35 -17.53
N ARG A 149 16.85 21.30 -18.61
CA ARG A 149 17.51 22.47 -19.20
C ARG A 149 17.17 22.56 -20.67
N ASN A 150 16.64 23.71 -21.06
CA ASN A 150 16.29 24.01 -22.45
C ASN A 150 17.47 24.61 -23.23
N PRO A 151 17.46 24.59 -24.57
CA PRO A 151 18.51 25.21 -25.42
C PRO A 151 18.63 26.73 -25.18
N ASP A 152 17.57 27.41 -24.80
CA ASP A 152 17.51 28.85 -24.51
C ASP A 152 17.98 29.21 -23.08
N LYS A 153 18.69 28.29 -22.42
CA LYS A 153 19.25 28.38 -21.05
C LYS A 153 18.25 28.38 -19.93
N GLY A 154 16.96 28.24 -20.21
CA GLY A 154 15.95 27.99 -19.18
C GLY A 154 16.22 26.68 -18.45
N GLN A 155 16.17 26.69 -17.10
CA GLN A 155 16.33 25.51 -16.27
C GLN A 155 15.17 25.40 -15.29
N THR A 156 14.69 24.17 -15.14
CA THR A 156 13.66 23.83 -14.16
C THR A 156 14.20 22.72 -13.26
N PHE A 157 13.98 22.85 -11.96
CA PHE A 157 14.18 21.80 -10.99
C PHE A 157 12.91 21.68 -10.16
N ASP A 158 12.35 20.48 -10.13
CA ASP A 158 11.19 20.14 -9.32
C ASP A 158 11.55 18.99 -8.37
N LEU A 159 11.28 19.18 -7.10
CA LEU A 159 11.33 18.17 -6.08
C LEU A 159 9.94 18.02 -5.47
N GLN A 160 9.38 16.82 -5.56
CA GLN A 160 8.12 16.47 -4.94
C GLN A 160 8.34 15.30 -3.99
N THR A 161 7.94 15.46 -2.75
CA THR A 161 8.01 14.39 -1.75
C THR A 161 6.65 14.15 -1.13
N ASP A 162 6.34 12.89 -0.88
CA ASP A 162 5.20 12.48 -0.08
C ASP A 162 5.69 11.47 0.95
N ILE A 163 5.50 11.79 2.22
CA ILE A 163 5.96 10.98 3.35
C ILE A 163 4.75 10.70 4.25
N PRO A 164 4.04 9.59 4.02
CA PRO A 164 2.97 9.19 4.93
C PRO A 164 3.54 8.68 6.25
N TYR A 165 2.75 8.66 7.28
CA TYR A 165 3.09 8.08 8.59
C TYR A 165 4.32 8.70 9.28
N LEU A 166 4.43 10.03 9.26
CA LEU A 166 5.45 10.78 10.00
C LEU A 166 5.46 10.36 11.48
N PHE A 167 6.65 10.12 12.02
CA PHE A 167 6.85 9.74 13.43
C PHE A 167 5.99 8.54 13.87
N LYS A 168 5.71 7.61 12.95
CA LYS A 168 4.83 6.43 13.17
C LYS A 168 3.39 6.83 13.55
N SER A 169 2.96 8.03 13.20
CA SER A 169 1.60 8.56 13.40
C SER A 169 0.73 8.40 12.15
N ASN A 170 -0.49 8.94 12.17
CA ASN A 170 -1.34 9.07 10.98
C ASN A 170 -1.07 10.38 10.20
N PHE A 171 -0.16 11.22 10.67
CA PHE A 171 0.21 12.41 9.91
C PHE A 171 1.13 12.06 8.76
N GLY A 172 0.89 12.68 7.62
CA GLY A 172 1.79 12.68 6.47
C GLY A 172 2.15 14.11 6.07
N THR A 173 3.17 14.24 5.23
CA THR A 173 3.62 15.53 4.69
C THR A 173 3.93 15.40 3.22
N ASN A 174 3.56 16.44 2.46
CA ASN A 174 4.04 16.69 1.12
C ASN A 174 4.93 17.93 1.12
N ILE A 175 6.04 17.87 0.44
CA ILE A 175 6.91 19.03 0.21
C ILE A 175 7.14 19.12 -1.30
N ASN A 176 6.76 20.27 -1.87
CA ASN A 176 7.01 20.59 -3.27
C ASN A 176 7.95 21.80 -3.34
N VAL A 177 9.05 21.61 -4.05
CA VAL A 177 10.02 22.67 -4.36
C VAL A 177 10.12 22.79 -5.86
N ASN A 178 9.82 23.96 -6.38
CA ASN A 178 10.00 24.27 -7.81
C ASN A 178 10.99 25.44 -7.91
N ILE A 179 12.03 25.25 -8.69
CA ILE A 179 13.02 26.27 -8.99
C ILE A 179 13.06 26.43 -10.51
N TYR A 180 12.69 27.60 -10.98
CA TYR A 180 12.84 27.98 -12.38
C TYR A 180 13.87 29.08 -12.49
N ARG A 181 14.80 28.95 -13.42
CA ARG A 181 15.82 29.94 -13.72
C ARG A 181 15.88 30.18 -15.23
N GLN A 182 15.75 31.42 -15.62
CA GLN A 182 15.96 31.88 -16.99
C GLN A 182 17.30 32.60 -17.07
N ASP A 183 18.34 31.96 -17.57
CA ASP A 183 19.74 32.45 -17.67
C ASP A 183 20.27 33.06 -16.32
N SER A 184 20.90 34.24 -16.35
CA SER A 184 21.40 34.97 -15.18
C SER A 184 20.46 36.09 -14.70
N THR A 185 19.31 36.30 -15.37
CA THR A 185 18.49 37.49 -15.17
C THR A 185 17.27 37.25 -14.29
N PHE A 186 16.76 36.03 -14.26
CA PHE A 186 15.51 35.72 -13.57
C PHE A 186 15.55 34.34 -12.92
N ALA A 187 15.11 34.28 -11.67
CA ALA A 187 14.89 33.03 -10.96
C ALA A 187 13.64 33.10 -10.10
N THR A 188 12.87 32.04 -10.10
CA THR A 188 11.71 31.86 -9.22
C THR A 188 11.90 30.62 -8.40
N VAL A 189 11.64 30.73 -7.09
CA VAL A 189 11.62 29.60 -6.16
C VAL A 189 10.24 29.52 -5.53
N LYS A 190 9.61 28.35 -5.64
CA LYS A 190 8.35 28.06 -4.96
C LYS A 190 8.58 26.92 -3.97
N PHE A 191 8.19 27.14 -2.73
CA PHE A 191 8.26 26.14 -1.67
C PHE A 191 6.87 25.98 -1.06
N LEU A 192 6.28 24.78 -1.20
CA LEU A 192 4.90 24.46 -0.82
C LEU A 192 4.88 23.22 0.09
N PRO A 193 5.09 23.38 1.38
CA PRO A 193 4.91 22.30 2.34
C PRO A 193 3.42 22.14 2.68
N SER A 194 2.99 20.89 2.91
CA SER A 194 1.66 20.58 3.44
C SER A 194 1.72 19.42 4.41
N ILE A 195 0.77 19.37 5.33
CA ILE A 195 0.60 18.28 6.29
C ILE A 195 -0.83 17.77 6.13
N TYR A 196 -1.00 16.46 6.20
CA TYR A 196 -2.29 15.81 6.09
C TYR A 196 -2.45 14.68 7.12
N LEU A 197 -3.69 14.25 7.35
CA LEU A 197 -4.03 13.19 8.28
C LEU A 197 -4.65 12.01 7.50
N HIS A 198 -4.13 10.80 7.73
CA HIS A 198 -4.80 9.56 7.33
C HIS A 198 -5.87 9.19 8.36
N LEU A 199 -7.13 9.16 7.95
CA LEU A 199 -8.29 8.79 8.77
C LEU A 199 -8.57 7.30 8.74
#